data_4647afa726d415c603a2c5f336ea06cd
#
_entry.id   4647afa726d415c603a2c5f336ea06cd
#
_cell.length_a   1.000
_cell.length_b   1.000
_cell.length_c   1.000
_cell.angle_alpha   90.00
_cell.angle_beta   90.00
_cell.angle_gamma   90.00
#
_symmetry.space_group_name_H-M   'P 1'
#
loop_
_entity.id
_entity.type
_entity.pdbx_description
1 polymer ?
#
loop_
_entity_poly.entity_id
_entity_poly.type
_entity_poly.pdbx_seq_one_letter_code
_entity_poly.pdbx_strand_id
1 'polypeptide(L)'
;MMDGAISGKTGFTGNAGYCYVGALEQNGKTYIVALLACGWPNNKTYKWSDTRKLMEYGLAAYERCNLDDIALDGSRFAPVPVEHAQGGRIGEQVYMKLHAVLKKDLSHVLLREGEQVTVEYRIAQKLSAPVKKGSCAGVIYYKLGGMVLREYQVETTEDMELSLI
;
A
#
# COMPACT_ATOMS: atom_id res chain seq x y z
N MET A 1 24.11 -5.02 22.24
CA MET A 1 23.15 -4.34 21.38
C MET A 1 22.92 -5.26 20.19
N MET A 2 21.72 -5.31 19.62
CA MET A 2 21.51 -6.10 18.40
C MET A 2 22.16 -5.39 17.22
N ASP A 3 22.65 -6.17 16.24
CA ASP A 3 23.14 -5.63 14.99
C ASP A 3 22.01 -4.94 14.24
N GLY A 4 22.28 -3.77 13.64
CA GLY A 4 21.25 -2.95 12.99
C GLY A 4 20.40 -2.08 13.93
N ALA A 5 20.68 -2.05 15.24
CA ALA A 5 19.96 -1.15 16.15
C ALA A 5 20.24 0.31 15.81
N ILE A 6 19.16 1.07 15.52
CA ILE A 6 19.24 2.49 15.11
C ILE A 6 19.24 3.40 16.32
N SER A 7 18.23 3.25 17.18
CA SER A 7 17.97 4.13 18.31
C SER A 7 17.08 3.47 19.34
N GLY A 8 17.09 3.99 20.57
CA GLY A 8 16.16 3.56 21.60
C GLY A 8 16.19 4.49 22.82
N LYS A 9 15.09 4.45 23.57
CA LYS A 9 14.91 5.21 24.79
C LYS A 9 14.33 4.33 25.89
N THR A 10 14.96 4.34 27.05
CA THR A 10 14.43 3.71 28.27
C THR A 10 13.72 4.71 29.14
N GLY A 11 12.74 4.24 29.90
CA GLY A 11 12.08 4.97 30.96
C GLY A 11 11.84 4.07 32.16
N PHE A 12 11.72 4.67 33.35
CA PHE A 12 11.35 3.97 34.58
C PHE A 12 10.65 4.92 35.55
N THR A 13 9.55 4.43 36.10
CA THR A 13 8.96 4.96 37.33
C THR A 13 8.55 3.80 38.23
N GLY A 14 8.41 4.05 39.55
CA GLY A 14 7.99 3.01 40.48
C GLY A 14 6.66 2.33 40.10
N ASN A 15 5.72 3.12 39.57
CA ASN A 15 4.39 2.62 39.19
C ASN A 15 4.36 1.98 37.78
N ALA A 16 5.14 2.53 36.84
CA ALA A 16 5.12 2.06 35.43
C ALA A 16 6.11 0.93 35.15
N GLY A 17 7.08 0.67 36.05
CA GLY A 17 8.16 -0.29 35.80
C GLY A 17 9.13 0.23 34.71
N TYR A 18 9.94 -0.69 34.19
CA TYR A 18 10.82 -0.37 33.06
C TYR A 18 10.04 -0.35 31.75
N CYS A 19 10.24 0.71 30.98
CA CYS A 19 9.70 0.86 29.63
C CYS A 19 10.87 1.05 28.65
N TYR A 20 10.68 0.62 27.42
CA TYR A 20 11.65 0.77 26.36
C TYR A 20 10.96 0.92 25.00
N VAL A 21 11.41 1.86 24.21
CA VAL A 21 11.09 1.95 22.78
C VAL A 21 12.40 1.89 22.02
N GLY A 22 12.47 1.04 21.00
CA GLY A 22 13.68 0.92 20.18
C GLY A 22 13.35 0.59 18.74
N ALA A 23 14.27 0.96 17.86
CA ALA A 23 14.18 0.68 16.43
C ALA A 23 15.42 -0.13 15.97
N LEU A 24 15.17 -1.04 15.04
CA LEU A 24 16.16 -1.90 14.39
C LEU A 24 15.91 -1.87 12.88
N GLU A 25 16.99 -1.75 12.11
CA GLU A 25 16.96 -1.96 10.67
C GLU A 25 17.98 -3.04 10.30
N GLN A 26 17.48 -4.12 9.69
CA GLN A 26 18.32 -5.23 9.25
C GLN A 26 17.73 -5.88 8.01
N ASN A 27 18.57 -6.19 7.02
CA ASN A 27 18.15 -6.85 5.77
C ASN A 27 17.02 -6.09 5.03
N GLY A 28 17.04 -4.76 5.08
CA GLY A 28 16.02 -3.91 4.46
C GLY A 28 14.64 -3.97 5.15
N LYS A 29 14.58 -4.52 6.36
CA LYS A 29 13.37 -4.58 7.21
C LYS A 29 13.58 -3.66 8.41
N THR A 30 12.61 -2.80 8.69
CA THR A 30 12.64 -1.90 9.85
C THR A 30 11.56 -2.32 10.84
N TYR A 31 11.97 -2.47 12.11
CA TYR A 31 11.09 -2.82 13.21
C TYR A 31 11.18 -1.80 14.33
N ILE A 32 10.02 -1.53 14.93
CA ILE A 32 9.93 -0.72 16.15
C ILE A 32 9.31 -1.60 17.23
N VAL A 33 9.94 -1.64 18.40
CA VAL A 33 9.40 -2.30 19.59
C VAL A 33 9.05 -1.24 20.63
N ALA A 34 7.91 -1.42 21.29
CA ALA A 34 7.52 -0.65 22.45
C ALA A 34 7.17 -1.61 23.60
N LEU A 35 7.93 -1.57 24.66
CA LEU A 35 7.74 -2.38 25.87
C LEU A 35 7.28 -1.47 27.01
N LEU A 36 6.19 -1.83 27.64
CA LEU A 36 5.64 -1.15 28.81
C LEU A 36 5.64 -2.12 30.00
N ALA A 37 5.92 -1.61 31.18
CA ALA A 37 5.93 -2.40 32.42
C ALA A 37 6.81 -3.67 32.32
N CYS A 38 7.95 -3.58 31.63
CA CYS A 38 8.84 -4.70 31.36
C CYS A 38 9.88 -4.87 32.49
N GLY A 39 9.40 -5.26 33.66
CA GLY A 39 10.20 -5.49 34.86
C GLY A 39 10.26 -4.29 35.81
N TRP A 40 10.70 -4.58 37.03
CA TRP A 40 10.96 -3.64 38.12
C TRP A 40 12.44 -3.77 38.59
N PRO A 41 12.88 -3.06 39.62
CA PRO A 41 14.31 -2.98 39.96
C PRO A 41 15.07 -4.30 40.04
N ASN A 42 14.41 -5.39 40.43
CA ASN A 42 15.04 -6.73 40.49
C ASN A 42 15.14 -7.43 39.12
N ASN A 43 14.49 -6.91 38.08
CA ASN A 43 14.38 -7.48 36.74
C ASN A 43 14.77 -6.47 35.64
N LYS A 44 15.90 -5.80 35.80
CA LYS A 44 16.40 -4.72 34.89
C LYS A 44 16.70 -5.21 33.47
N THR A 45 16.91 -6.51 33.28
CA THR A 45 17.35 -7.09 32.01
C THR A 45 16.20 -7.53 31.11
N TYR A 46 14.96 -7.66 31.62
CA TYR A 46 13.80 -8.15 30.86
C TYR A 46 13.55 -7.34 29.59
N LYS A 47 13.62 -6.01 29.66
CA LYS A 47 13.46 -5.15 28.47
C LYS A 47 14.42 -5.51 27.33
N TRP A 48 15.64 -5.96 27.64
CA TRP A 48 16.63 -6.33 26.64
C TRP A 48 16.37 -7.72 26.05
N SER A 49 16.03 -8.69 26.92
CA SER A 49 15.70 -10.05 26.47
C SER A 49 14.44 -10.07 25.64
N ASP A 50 13.41 -9.32 26.05
CA ASP A 50 12.13 -9.28 25.34
C ASP A 50 12.21 -8.48 24.03
N THR A 51 12.97 -7.36 24.02
CA THR A 51 13.32 -6.67 22.78
C THR A 51 13.97 -7.61 21.79
N ARG A 52 14.99 -8.38 22.22
CA ARG A 52 15.68 -9.32 21.35
C ARG A 52 14.72 -10.36 20.78
N LYS A 53 13.89 -11.00 21.61
CA LYS A 53 12.92 -12.00 21.17
C LYS A 53 11.94 -11.45 20.14
N LEU A 54 11.40 -10.25 20.38
CA LEU A 54 10.44 -9.62 19.45
C LEU A 54 11.09 -9.24 18.12
N MET A 55 12.30 -8.69 18.15
CA MET A 55 13.04 -8.33 16.94
C MET A 55 13.44 -9.57 16.13
N GLU A 56 13.97 -10.61 16.79
CA GLU A 56 14.30 -11.89 16.15
C GLU A 56 13.06 -12.54 15.53
N TYR A 57 11.92 -12.51 16.23
CA TYR A 57 10.65 -12.97 15.68
C TYR A 57 10.28 -12.17 14.43
N GLY A 58 10.32 -10.84 14.49
CA GLY A 58 10.01 -9.99 13.33
C GLY A 58 10.90 -10.31 12.13
N LEU A 59 12.22 -10.41 12.36
CA LEU A 59 13.19 -10.73 11.31
C LEU A 59 12.95 -12.10 10.66
N ALA A 60 12.54 -13.09 11.46
CA ALA A 60 12.29 -14.45 10.98
C ALA A 60 10.92 -14.64 10.34
N ALA A 61 9.88 -13.98 10.88
CA ALA A 61 8.49 -14.25 10.51
C ALA A 61 7.96 -13.38 9.35
N TYR A 62 8.64 -12.29 9.02
CA TYR A 62 8.17 -11.37 7.99
C TYR A 62 9.15 -11.24 6.84
N GLU A 63 8.63 -11.25 5.62
CA GLU A 63 9.38 -11.01 4.40
C GLU A 63 8.98 -9.69 3.75
N ARG A 64 9.94 -9.04 3.09
CA ARG A 64 9.71 -7.80 2.36
C ARG A 64 9.06 -8.10 1.02
N CYS A 65 7.88 -7.55 0.79
CA CYS A 65 7.18 -7.54 -0.49
C CYS A 65 7.29 -6.15 -1.11
N ASN A 66 7.86 -6.05 -2.30
CA ASN A 66 7.90 -4.82 -3.06
C ASN A 66 6.59 -4.70 -3.86
N LEU A 67 5.82 -3.66 -3.60
CA LEU A 67 4.53 -3.43 -4.26
C LEU A 67 4.68 -3.09 -5.74
N ASP A 68 5.84 -2.56 -6.15
CA ASP A 68 6.11 -2.23 -7.55
C ASP A 68 6.36 -3.47 -8.41
N ASP A 69 6.69 -4.62 -7.78
CA ASP A 69 6.88 -5.90 -8.47
C ASP A 69 5.56 -6.63 -8.74
N ILE A 70 4.45 -6.15 -8.15
CA ILE A 70 3.12 -6.71 -8.38
C ILE A 70 2.57 -6.14 -9.69
N ALA A 71 2.61 -6.97 -10.75
CA ALA A 71 2.12 -6.56 -12.06
C ALA A 71 0.62 -6.27 -12.05
N LEU A 72 0.22 -5.18 -12.71
CA LEU A 72 -1.18 -4.89 -12.97
C LEU A 72 -1.71 -5.78 -14.10
N ASP A 73 -2.94 -6.25 -13.96
CA ASP A 73 -3.63 -6.99 -15.01
C ASP A 73 -4.03 -6.03 -16.15
N GLY A 74 -3.28 -6.07 -17.25
CA GLY A 74 -3.50 -5.21 -18.42
C GLY A 74 -4.88 -5.38 -19.06
N SER A 75 -5.54 -6.55 -18.89
CA SER A 75 -6.90 -6.79 -19.41
C SER A 75 -7.95 -5.89 -18.75
N ARG A 76 -7.67 -5.39 -17.55
CA ARG A 76 -8.56 -4.48 -16.80
C ARG A 76 -8.55 -3.05 -17.36
N PHE A 77 -7.60 -2.72 -18.21
CA PHE A 77 -7.48 -1.43 -18.90
C PHE A 77 -7.96 -1.47 -20.34
N ALA A 78 -8.78 -2.45 -20.70
CA ALA A 78 -9.42 -2.49 -22.01
C ALA A 78 -10.16 -1.15 -22.26
N PRO A 79 -10.14 -0.64 -23.49
CA PRO A 79 -10.86 0.57 -23.81
C PRO A 79 -12.35 0.43 -23.48
N VAL A 80 -12.91 1.46 -22.83
CA VAL A 80 -14.32 1.47 -22.42
C VAL A 80 -15.17 2.25 -23.41
N PRO A 81 -16.41 1.82 -23.70
CA PRO A 81 -17.30 2.55 -24.60
C PRO A 81 -17.68 3.90 -24.00
N VAL A 82 -17.77 4.92 -24.88
CA VAL A 82 -18.23 6.26 -24.51
C VAL A 82 -19.55 6.53 -25.22
N GLU A 83 -20.60 6.69 -24.44
CA GLU A 83 -21.93 7.02 -24.95
C GLU A 83 -21.98 8.51 -25.35
N HIS A 84 -22.70 8.81 -26.38
CA HIS A 84 -22.92 10.17 -26.92
C HIS A 84 -21.65 10.93 -27.34
N ALA A 85 -20.54 10.21 -27.58
CA ALA A 85 -19.29 10.82 -28.03
C ALA A 85 -19.34 11.20 -29.50
N GLN A 86 -18.77 12.37 -29.84
CA GLN A 86 -18.50 12.76 -31.23
C GLN A 86 -17.31 11.98 -31.76
N GLY A 87 -17.33 11.50 -33.01
CA GLY A 87 -16.13 10.94 -33.65
C GLY A 87 -16.27 9.56 -34.30
N GLY A 88 -17.45 8.96 -34.28
CA GLY A 88 -17.76 7.73 -35.03
C GLY A 88 -18.64 7.98 -36.24
N ARG A 89 -18.78 6.98 -37.15
CA ARG A 89 -19.88 6.94 -38.12
C ARG A 89 -21.18 6.70 -37.37
N ILE A 90 -22.30 7.08 -37.96
CA ILE A 90 -23.62 6.84 -37.38
C ILE A 90 -23.77 5.36 -37.05
N GLY A 91 -23.99 5.03 -35.77
CA GLY A 91 -24.09 3.65 -35.24
C GLY A 91 -22.77 3.00 -34.86
N GLU A 92 -21.63 3.69 -34.96
CA GLU A 92 -20.32 3.16 -34.55
C GLU A 92 -20.02 3.53 -33.08
N GLN A 93 -19.60 2.52 -32.29
CA GLN A 93 -19.26 2.73 -30.88
C GLN A 93 -17.85 3.33 -30.76
N VAL A 94 -17.73 4.44 -30.06
CA VAL A 94 -16.46 5.10 -29.72
C VAL A 94 -15.93 4.54 -28.41
N TYR A 95 -14.61 4.40 -28.30
CA TYR A 95 -13.95 3.83 -27.12
C TYR A 95 -12.88 4.77 -26.58
N MET A 96 -12.83 4.89 -25.26
CA MET A 96 -11.82 5.64 -24.49
C MET A 96 -10.74 4.70 -23.99
N LYS A 97 -9.47 5.02 -24.25
CA LYS A 97 -8.34 4.37 -23.59
C LYS A 97 -8.17 4.90 -22.18
N LEU A 98 -7.81 4.01 -21.27
CA LEU A 98 -7.57 4.34 -19.87
C LEU A 98 -6.11 4.07 -19.50
N HIS A 99 -5.58 4.80 -18.53
CA HIS A 99 -4.27 4.54 -17.96
C HIS A 99 -4.29 4.73 -16.44
N ALA A 100 -3.42 4.00 -15.73
CA ALA A 100 -3.23 4.16 -14.30
C ALA A 100 -2.19 5.25 -14.03
N VAL A 101 -2.52 6.16 -13.12
CA VAL A 101 -1.60 7.19 -12.63
C VAL A 101 -0.85 6.64 -11.42
N LEU A 102 0.35 6.14 -11.67
CA LEU A 102 1.17 5.50 -10.63
C LEU A 102 1.88 6.56 -9.79
N LYS A 103 1.55 6.61 -8.49
CA LYS A 103 2.27 7.43 -7.50
C LYS A 103 3.21 6.53 -6.70
N LYS A 104 4.47 6.93 -6.58
CA LYS A 104 5.48 6.21 -5.79
C LYS A 104 5.48 6.75 -4.35
N ASP A 105 4.53 6.31 -3.54
CA ASP A 105 4.46 6.64 -2.12
C ASP A 105 4.97 5.49 -1.23
N LEU A 106 4.24 4.39 -1.13
CA LEU A 106 4.64 3.20 -0.39
C LEU A 106 5.20 2.16 -1.35
N SER A 107 6.53 1.91 -1.29
CA SER A 107 7.19 0.98 -2.22
C SER A 107 7.14 -0.47 -1.76
N HIS A 108 7.04 -0.73 -0.45
CA HIS A 108 7.08 -2.08 0.09
C HIS A 108 6.31 -2.23 1.40
N VAL A 109 5.94 -3.46 1.71
CA VAL A 109 5.35 -3.87 2.98
C VAL A 109 6.05 -5.11 3.50
N LEU A 110 5.92 -5.39 4.79
CA LEU A 110 6.36 -6.64 5.38
C LEU A 110 5.16 -7.57 5.50
N LEU A 111 5.29 -8.77 4.94
CA LEU A 111 4.26 -9.80 4.94
C LEU A 111 4.72 -10.98 5.76
N ARG A 112 3.81 -11.52 6.56
CA ARG A 112 4.00 -12.80 7.24
C ARG A 112 3.64 -13.95 6.30
N GLU A 113 4.12 -15.14 6.60
CA GLU A 113 3.74 -16.35 5.87
C GLU A 113 2.21 -16.50 5.77
N GLY A 114 1.72 -16.76 4.57
CA GLY A 114 0.29 -16.84 4.26
C GLY A 114 -0.42 -15.51 3.98
N GLU A 115 0.23 -14.39 4.19
CA GLU A 115 -0.29 -13.07 3.80
C GLU A 115 0.04 -12.76 2.34
N GLN A 116 -0.92 -12.20 1.62
CA GLN A 116 -0.75 -11.79 0.23
C GLN A 116 -1.40 -10.45 -0.04
N VAL A 117 -0.72 -9.62 -0.83
CA VAL A 117 -1.31 -8.39 -1.37
C VAL A 117 -2.19 -8.74 -2.55
N THR A 118 -3.43 -8.30 -2.52
CA THR A 118 -4.39 -8.45 -3.62
C THR A 118 -4.59 -7.12 -4.33
N VAL A 119 -4.87 -7.16 -5.63
CA VAL A 119 -5.17 -5.97 -6.44
C VAL A 119 -6.64 -5.99 -6.81
N GLU A 120 -7.38 -4.98 -6.37
CA GLU A 120 -8.80 -4.78 -6.70
C GLU A 120 -8.93 -3.62 -7.69
N TYR A 121 -9.71 -3.83 -8.75
CA TYR A 121 -9.96 -2.85 -9.79
C TYR A 121 -11.42 -2.39 -9.73
N ARG A 122 -11.63 -1.09 -9.56
CA ARG A 122 -12.94 -0.43 -9.66
C ARG A 122 -12.89 0.55 -10.81
N ILE A 123 -13.13 0.08 -12.02
CA ILE A 123 -13.03 0.85 -13.26
C ILE A 123 -14.40 0.91 -13.90
N ALA A 124 -14.76 2.08 -14.44
CA ALA A 124 -16.01 2.32 -15.14
C ALA A 124 -16.14 1.35 -16.33
N GLN A 125 -17.31 0.74 -16.47
CA GLN A 125 -17.63 -0.15 -17.60
C GLN A 125 -17.98 0.64 -18.87
N LYS A 126 -18.41 1.90 -18.70
CA LYS A 126 -18.75 2.85 -19.77
C LYS A 126 -18.59 4.27 -19.25
N LEU A 127 -18.40 5.21 -20.17
CA LEU A 127 -18.38 6.64 -19.92
C LEU A 127 -19.47 7.33 -20.75
N SER A 128 -19.79 8.58 -20.43
CA SER A 128 -20.71 9.41 -21.19
C SER A 128 -20.05 10.73 -21.54
N ALA A 129 -20.08 11.12 -22.82
CA ALA A 129 -19.54 12.39 -23.26
C ALA A 129 -20.38 13.57 -22.72
N PRO A 130 -19.77 14.74 -22.50
CA PRO A 130 -18.37 15.07 -22.78
C PRO A 130 -17.43 14.51 -21.69
N VAL A 131 -16.26 14.02 -22.09
CA VAL A 131 -15.21 13.53 -21.19
C VAL A 131 -13.93 14.31 -21.44
N LYS A 132 -13.28 14.78 -20.39
CA LYS A 132 -11.99 15.47 -20.49
C LYS A 132 -10.84 14.52 -20.20
N LYS A 133 -9.71 14.73 -20.87
CA LYS A 133 -8.45 14.06 -20.57
C LYS A 133 -8.10 14.23 -19.09
N GLY A 134 -7.66 13.14 -18.43
CA GLY A 134 -7.34 13.14 -17.01
C GLY A 134 -8.56 13.05 -16.09
N SER A 135 -9.78 12.84 -16.63
CA SER A 135 -10.94 12.56 -15.80
C SER A 135 -10.81 11.18 -15.15
N CYS A 136 -11.19 11.09 -13.87
CA CYS A 136 -11.18 9.84 -13.14
C CYS A 136 -12.20 8.86 -13.72
N ALA A 137 -11.73 7.74 -14.22
CA ALA A 137 -12.53 6.62 -14.73
C ALA A 137 -12.51 5.41 -13.79
N GLY A 138 -11.76 5.46 -12.70
CA GLY A 138 -11.70 4.38 -11.73
C GLY A 138 -10.56 4.49 -10.75
N VAL A 139 -10.45 3.46 -9.90
CA VAL A 139 -9.40 3.35 -8.87
C VAL A 139 -8.93 1.90 -8.78
N ILE A 140 -7.64 1.72 -8.57
CA ILE A 140 -6.99 0.44 -8.31
C ILE A 140 -6.52 0.46 -6.87
N TYR A 141 -6.84 -0.59 -6.11
CA TYR A 141 -6.46 -0.74 -4.72
C TYR A 141 -5.52 -1.92 -4.54
N TYR A 142 -4.39 -1.69 -3.89
CA TYR A 142 -3.55 -2.74 -3.33
C TYR A 142 -3.98 -2.98 -1.88
N LYS A 143 -4.38 -4.19 -1.56
CA LYS A 143 -4.98 -4.54 -0.27
C LYS A 143 -4.24 -5.69 0.42
N LEU A 144 -4.14 -5.60 1.73
CA LEU A 144 -3.71 -6.68 2.61
C LEU A 144 -4.78 -6.93 3.65
N GLY A 145 -5.38 -8.14 3.64
CA GLY A 145 -6.42 -8.50 4.59
C GLY A 145 -7.62 -7.53 4.64
N GLY A 146 -7.96 -6.88 3.51
CA GLY A 146 -9.01 -5.88 3.42
C GLY A 146 -8.58 -4.44 3.69
N MET A 147 -7.40 -4.22 4.27
CA MET A 147 -6.81 -2.88 4.46
C MET A 147 -6.21 -2.38 3.15
N VAL A 148 -6.52 -1.15 2.76
CA VAL A 148 -5.91 -0.49 1.59
C VAL A 148 -4.51 -0.04 1.97
N LEU A 149 -3.51 -0.55 1.25
CA LEU A 149 -2.10 -0.17 1.39
C LEU A 149 -1.74 0.99 0.47
N ARG A 150 -2.27 0.96 -0.77
CA ARG A 150 -1.98 1.91 -1.84
C ARG A 150 -3.17 1.99 -2.77
N GLU A 151 -3.39 3.16 -3.36
CA GLU A 151 -4.38 3.35 -4.41
C GLU A 151 -3.80 4.11 -5.60
N TYR A 152 -4.27 3.77 -6.79
CA TYR A 152 -3.97 4.49 -8.02
C TYR A 152 -5.25 4.92 -8.72
N GLN A 153 -5.29 6.15 -9.21
CA GLN A 153 -6.37 6.61 -10.07
C GLN A 153 -6.19 6.06 -11.48
N VAL A 154 -7.31 5.73 -12.11
CA VAL A 154 -7.37 5.39 -13.53
C VAL A 154 -8.02 6.55 -14.24
N GLU A 155 -7.33 7.09 -15.23
CA GLU A 155 -7.72 8.32 -15.92
C GLU A 155 -7.92 8.09 -17.42
N THR A 156 -8.74 8.95 -18.00
CA THR A 156 -8.97 9.05 -19.46
C THR A 156 -7.77 9.65 -20.16
N THR A 157 -7.47 9.18 -21.38
CA THR A 157 -6.26 9.57 -22.12
C THR A 157 -6.44 10.76 -23.05
N GLU A 158 -7.68 11.12 -23.37
CA GLU A 158 -8.01 12.18 -24.34
C GLU A 158 -9.34 12.85 -24.02
N ASP A 159 -9.59 13.98 -24.68
CA ASP A 159 -10.89 14.67 -24.64
C ASP A 159 -11.85 13.99 -25.63
N MET A 160 -13.11 13.85 -25.23
CA MET A 160 -14.20 13.45 -26.13
C MET A 160 -15.40 14.39 -25.96
N GLU A 161 -15.78 15.06 -27.03
CA GLU A 161 -16.91 16.01 -27.03
C GLU A 161 -18.24 15.28 -27.24
N LEU A 162 -19.32 15.93 -26.81
CA LEU A 162 -20.68 15.45 -27.02
C LEU A 162 -21.04 15.47 -28.51
N SER A 163 -21.67 14.41 -29.00
CA SER A 163 -22.30 14.41 -30.32
C SER A 163 -23.53 15.32 -30.33
N LEU A 164 -23.63 16.20 -31.33
CA LEU A 164 -24.73 17.13 -31.50
C LEU A 164 -25.85 16.57 -32.38
N ILE A 165 -25.92 15.24 -32.53
CA ILE A 165 -26.95 14.58 -33.33
C ILE A 165 -28.10 14.13 -32.46
#